data_87f9465df4918b28060411732df0d77d
#
_entry.id   87f9465df4918b28060411732df0d77d
#
_cell.length_a   1.000
_cell.length_b   1.000
_cell.length_c   1.000
_cell.angle_alpha   90.00
_cell.angle_beta   90.00
_cell.angle_gamma   90.00
#
_symmetry.space_group_name_H-M   'P 1'
#
loop_
_entity.id
_entity.type
_entity.pdbx_description
1 polymer ?
#
loop_
_entity_poly.entity_id
_entity_poly.type
_entity_poly.pdbx_seq_one_letter_code
_entity_poly.pdbx_strand_id
1 'polypeptide(L)'
;LKLGYDTSQIKEYLDHRSVNNTIVFLKEEERLIQKQIQELNTTLRSIQTRIESLDHTKNIEFNTCKVQLYPKRYCRYLKEKIDQDEKIDFLLTKLTESMEEDISVLGNMDSGSIVEYKNDEYVYTSVFVLTQEEKYDFILDSGLYCTYTYTGDYDRTNQLFYKMKDWIQEHDYTIEGPFLEFLLIDIHETKKVEEYITSIHVKVKPR
;
A
#
# COMPACT_ATOMS: atom_id res chain seq x y z
N LEU A 1 -12.46 -31.86 -17.85
CA LEU A 1 -11.35 -31.79 -16.88
C LEU A 1 -10.87 -30.34 -16.82
N LYS A 2 -11.18 -29.64 -15.69
CA LYS A 2 -10.91 -28.21 -15.52
C LYS A 2 -9.52 -27.90 -14.88
N LEU A 3 -8.64 -28.89 -14.73
CA LEU A 3 -7.46 -28.80 -13.86
C LEU A 3 -6.11 -28.71 -14.59
N GLY A 4 -6.09 -28.32 -15.86
CA GLY A 4 -4.83 -27.99 -16.54
C GLY A 4 -3.99 -29.18 -17.00
N TYR A 5 -4.49 -30.41 -16.92
CA TYR A 5 -3.80 -31.55 -17.54
C TYR A 5 -3.85 -31.45 -19.05
N ASP A 6 -2.72 -31.64 -19.69
CA ASP A 6 -2.66 -31.75 -21.13
C ASP A 6 -3.15 -33.14 -21.61
N THR A 7 -3.46 -33.23 -22.91
CA THR A 7 -3.95 -34.46 -23.50
C THR A 7 -2.97 -35.62 -23.42
N SER A 8 -1.68 -35.36 -23.30
CA SER A 8 -0.64 -36.40 -23.18
C SER A 8 -0.64 -37.05 -21.80
N GLN A 9 -0.79 -36.23 -20.73
CA GLN A 9 -0.90 -36.72 -19.36
C GLN A 9 -2.16 -37.55 -19.12
N ILE A 10 -3.28 -37.13 -19.75
CA ILE A 10 -4.55 -37.90 -19.70
C ILE A 10 -4.39 -39.23 -20.41
N LYS A 11 -3.74 -39.27 -21.58
CA LYS A 11 -3.52 -40.50 -22.36
C LYS A 11 -2.60 -41.45 -21.59
N GLU A 12 -1.50 -40.99 -21.03
CA GLU A 12 -0.58 -41.81 -20.22
C GLU A 12 -1.30 -42.44 -19.05
N TYR A 13 -2.13 -41.67 -18.33
CA TYR A 13 -2.94 -42.20 -17.21
C TYR A 13 -3.91 -43.27 -17.72
N LEU A 14 -4.58 -43.06 -18.85
CA LEU A 14 -5.53 -44.02 -19.41
C LEU A 14 -4.88 -45.33 -19.87
N ASP A 15 -3.68 -45.28 -20.40
CA ASP A 15 -2.91 -46.44 -20.86
C ASP A 15 -2.36 -47.31 -19.67
N HIS A 16 -2.11 -46.72 -18.51
CA HIS A 16 -1.52 -47.37 -17.33
C HIS A 16 -2.45 -47.41 -16.11
N ARG A 17 -3.76 -47.47 -16.30
CA ARG A 17 -4.75 -47.48 -15.22
C ARG A 17 -4.55 -48.64 -14.23
N SER A 18 -4.39 -48.26 -12.97
CA SER A 18 -4.46 -49.15 -11.81
C SER A 18 -5.01 -48.37 -10.62
N VAL A 19 -5.52 -49.07 -9.60
CA VAL A 19 -6.01 -48.39 -8.39
C VAL A 19 -4.93 -47.49 -7.77
N ASN A 20 -3.67 -47.98 -7.71
CA ASN A 20 -2.57 -47.18 -7.18
C ASN A 20 -2.28 -45.93 -8.01
N ASN A 21 -2.24 -46.05 -9.33
CA ASN A 21 -2.01 -44.89 -10.22
C ASN A 21 -3.16 -43.90 -10.13
N THR A 22 -4.40 -44.38 -10.01
CA THR A 22 -5.57 -43.51 -9.80
C THR A 22 -5.48 -42.75 -8.47
N ILE A 23 -5.05 -43.40 -7.40
CA ILE A 23 -4.85 -42.73 -6.10
C ILE A 23 -3.77 -41.66 -6.20
N VAL A 24 -2.64 -41.93 -6.86
CA VAL A 24 -1.57 -40.94 -7.07
C VAL A 24 -2.10 -39.73 -7.87
N PHE A 25 -2.81 -40.00 -8.95
CA PHE A 25 -3.41 -38.95 -9.79
C PHE A 25 -4.38 -38.08 -8.99
N LEU A 26 -5.32 -38.69 -8.26
CA LEU A 26 -6.29 -37.95 -7.45
C LEU A 26 -5.65 -37.13 -6.32
N LYS A 27 -4.55 -37.62 -5.72
CA LYS A 27 -3.79 -36.85 -4.73
C LYS A 27 -3.12 -35.61 -5.33
N GLU A 28 -2.63 -35.71 -6.56
CA GLU A 28 -2.07 -34.55 -7.24
C GLU A 28 -3.16 -33.53 -7.63
N GLU A 29 -4.32 -33.99 -8.09
CA GLU A 29 -5.49 -33.13 -8.31
C GLU A 29 -5.91 -32.41 -7.00
N GLU A 30 -5.98 -33.14 -5.89
CA GLU A 30 -6.29 -32.59 -4.58
C GLU A 30 -5.28 -31.49 -4.20
N ARG A 31 -3.98 -31.74 -4.38
CA ARG A 31 -2.92 -30.79 -4.10
C ARG A 31 -3.05 -29.49 -4.93
N LEU A 32 -3.35 -29.63 -6.24
CA LEU A 32 -3.55 -28.49 -7.13
C LEU A 32 -4.78 -27.66 -6.73
N ILE A 33 -5.88 -28.34 -6.38
CA ILE A 33 -7.10 -27.67 -5.91
C ILE A 33 -6.83 -26.93 -4.60
N GLN A 34 -6.13 -27.56 -3.66
CA GLN A 34 -5.77 -26.92 -2.38
C GLN A 34 -4.92 -25.67 -2.60
N LYS A 35 -3.97 -25.69 -3.55
CA LYS A 35 -3.18 -24.52 -3.92
C LYS A 35 -4.08 -23.40 -4.47
N GLN A 36 -4.99 -23.70 -5.39
CA GLN A 36 -5.93 -22.73 -5.93
C GLN A 36 -6.85 -22.12 -4.86
N ILE A 37 -7.33 -22.94 -3.92
CA ILE A 37 -8.13 -22.46 -2.79
C ILE A 37 -7.30 -21.49 -1.93
N GLN A 38 -6.03 -21.78 -1.69
CA GLN A 38 -5.14 -20.90 -0.93
C GLN A 38 -4.93 -19.56 -1.63
N GLU A 39 -4.67 -19.58 -2.94
CA GLU A 39 -4.53 -18.37 -3.77
C GLU A 39 -5.81 -17.52 -3.75
N LEU A 40 -6.98 -18.15 -3.96
CA LEU A 40 -8.27 -17.47 -3.90
C LEU A 40 -8.58 -16.89 -2.51
N ASN A 41 -8.23 -17.59 -1.44
CA ASN A 41 -8.41 -17.08 -0.08
C ASN A 41 -7.51 -15.87 0.20
N THR A 42 -6.30 -15.85 -0.33
CA THR A 42 -5.41 -14.69 -0.25
C THR A 42 -6.03 -13.49 -0.96
N THR A 43 -6.49 -13.69 -2.20
CA THR A 43 -7.18 -12.63 -2.98
C THR A 43 -8.43 -12.12 -2.26
N LEU A 44 -9.24 -13.02 -1.69
CA LEU A 44 -10.44 -12.62 -0.95
C LEU A 44 -10.10 -11.76 0.27
N ARG A 45 -9.08 -12.14 1.05
CA ARG A 45 -8.62 -11.32 2.20
C ARG A 45 -8.19 -9.93 1.75
N SER A 46 -7.45 -9.83 0.65
CA SER A 46 -7.02 -8.56 0.09
C SER A 46 -8.20 -7.66 -0.24
N ILE A 47 -9.22 -8.21 -0.93
CA ILE A 47 -10.45 -7.48 -1.25
C ILE A 47 -11.17 -7.01 0.02
N GLN A 48 -11.30 -7.88 1.03
CA GLN A 48 -11.93 -7.55 2.30
C GLN A 48 -11.18 -6.42 3.02
N THR A 49 -9.85 -6.50 3.11
CA THR A 49 -9.03 -5.44 3.70
C THR A 49 -9.22 -4.11 2.97
N ARG A 50 -9.32 -4.14 1.63
CA ARG A 50 -9.56 -2.91 0.85
C ARG A 50 -10.93 -2.32 1.12
N ILE A 51 -11.98 -3.14 1.19
CA ILE A 51 -13.34 -2.69 1.57
C ILE A 51 -13.31 -2.04 2.96
N GLU A 52 -12.66 -2.67 3.95
CA GLU A 52 -12.53 -2.14 5.29
C GLU A 52 -11.77 -0.80 5.32
N SER A 53 -10.68 -0.69 4.55
CA SER A 53 -9.92 0.55 4.41
C SER A 53 -10.78 1.68 3.83
N LEU A 54 -11.53 1.42 2.75
CA LEU A 54 -12.43 2.39 2.14
C LEU A 54 -13.59 2.78 3.09
N ASP A 55 -14.16 1.83 3.81
CA ASP A 55 -15.20 2.13 4.80
C ASP A 55 -14.66 2.94 5.98
N HIS A 56 -13.41 2.71 6.39
CA HIS A 56 -12.77 3.49 7.45
C HIS A 56 -12.64 4.97 7.07
N THR A 57 -12.44 5.30 5.80
CA THR A 57 -12.34 6.71 5.36
C THR A 57 -13.60 7.51 5.65
N LYS A 58 -14.78 6.88 5.73
CA LYS A 58 -16.05 7.55 6.05
C LYS A 58 -16.10 8.14 7.47
N ASN A 59 -15.22 7.66 8.37
CA ASN A 59 -15.17 8.09 9.77
C ASN A 59 -13.97 9.00 10.06
N ILE A 60 -13.22 9.40 9.04
CA ILE A 60 -12.06 10.28 9.19
C ILE A 60 -12.54 11.71 9.44
N GLU A 61 -11.95 12.37 10.42
CA GLU A 61 -12.10 13.81 10.61
C GLU A 61 -11.13 14.55 9.71
N PHE A 62 -11.68 15.34 8.79
CA PHE A 62 -10.91 16.07 7.80
C PHE A 62 -10.48 17.47 8.29
N ASN A 63 -9.41 17.98 7.70
CA ASN A 63 -8.92 19.35 7.84
C ASN A 63 -8.50 19.74 9.28
N THR A 64 -8.14 18.76 10.09
CA THR A 64 -7.71 18.94 11.49
C THR A 64 -6.38 18.22 11.75
N CYS A 65 -5.43 18.90 12.42
CA CYS A 65 -4.22 18.26 12.91
C CYS A 65 -4.53 17.41 14.14
N LYS A 66 -3.97 16.20 14.20
CA LYS A 66 -4.06 15.30 15.35
C LYS A 66 -2.71 14.68 15.63
N VAL A 67 -2.38 14.47 16.90
CA VAL A 67 -1.19 13.68 17.30
C VAL A 67 -1.66 12.31 17.76
N GLN A 68 -1.14 11.26 17.14
CA GLN A 68 -1.52 9.88 17.41
C GLN A 68 -0.28 8.99 17.49
N LEU A 69 -0.37 7.91 18.27
CA LEU A 69 0.68 6.90 18.37
C LEU A 69 0.53 5.89 17.21
N TYR A 70 1.59 5.74 16.45
CA TYR A 70 1.65 4.70 15.40
C TYR A 70 2.67 3.62 15.77
N PRO A 71 2.38 2.35 15.43
CA PRO A 71 3.35 1.27 15.54
C PRO A 71 4.45 1.43 14.48
N LYS A 72 5.49 0.63 14.62
CA LYS A 72 6.51 0.47 13.57
C LYS A 72 5.86 -0.05 12.29
N ARG A 73 6.21 0.55 11.14
CA ARG A 73 5.72 0.17 9.81
C ARG A 73 6.91 -0.05 8.89
N TYR A 74 6.81 -1.05 8.05
CA TYR A 74 7.86 -1.45 7.12
C TYR A 74 7.47 -1.01 5.72
N CYS A 75 8.42 -0.50 4.94
CA CYS A 75 8.17 0.05 3.60
C CYS A 75 9.18 -0.50 2.59
N ARG A 76 8.71 -0.75 1.38
CA ARG A 76 9.53 -0.67 0.19
C ARG A 76 9.50 0.77 -0.31
N TYR A 77 10.59 1.26 -0.87
CA TYR A 77 10.62 2.62 -1.40
C TYR A 77 11.45 2.72 -2.67
N LEU A 78 11.11 3.70 -3.50
CA LEU A 78 11.88 4.05 -4.69
C LEU A 78 12.28 5.52 -4.62
N LYS A 79 13.60 5.76 -4.52
CA LYS A 79 14.16 7.10 -4.44
C LYS A 79 14.41 7.64 -5.84
N GLU A 80 13.67 8.66 -6.22
CA GLU A 80 13.85 9.38 -7.47
C GLU A 80 13.35 10.81 -7.32
N LYS A 81 13.98 11.79 -7.99
CA LYS A 81 13.51 13.16 -7.98
C LYS A 81 12.15 13.24 -8.65
N ILE A 82 11.18 13.79 -7.93
CA ILE A 82 9.80 13.97 -8.37
C ILE A 82 9.59 15.47 -8.61
N ASP A 83 9.28 15.82 -9.82
CA ASP A 83 9.09 17.21 -10.28
C ASP A 83 7.67 17.46 -10.83
N GLN A 84 6.86 16.40 -10.94
CA GLN A 84 5.46 16.46 -11.41
C GLN A 84 4.67 15.35 -10.69
N ASP A 85 3.40 15.60 -10.41
CA ASP A 85 2.53 14.68 -9.67
C ASP A 85 2.30 13.35 -10.42
N GLU A 86 2.19 13.39 -11.75
CA GLU A 86 2.03 12.19 -12.58
C GLU A 86 3.22 11.22 -12.43
N LYS A 87 4.37 11.73 -12.01
CA LYS A 87 5.55 10.91 -11.75
C LYS A 87 5.41 10.06 -10.48
N ILE A 88 4.62 10.50 -9.51
CA ILE A 88 4.33 9.73 -8.29
C ILE A 88 3.64 8.43 -8.68
N ASP A 89 2.58 8.50 -9.47
CA ASP A 89 1.82 7.34 -9.93
C ASP A 89 2.69 6.37 -10.76
N PHE A 90 3.47 6.92 -11.69
CA PHE A 90 4.42 6.12 -12.49
C PHE A 90 5.45 5.38 -11.59
N LEU A 91 5.99 6.07 -10.58
CA LEU A 91 6.97 5.47 -9.68
C LEU A 91 6.35 4.45 -8.72
N LEU A 92 5.13 4.68 -8.26
CA LEU A 92 4.38 3.71 -7.46
C LEU A 92 4.10 2.44 -8.27
N THR A 93 3.66 2.58 -9.52
CA THR A 93 3.47 1.45 -10.44
C THR A 93 4.77 0.67 -10.62
N LYS A 94 5.89 1.36 -10.91
CA LYS A 94 7.20 0.73 -11.06
C LYS A 94 7.67 0.01 -9.79
N LEU A 95 7.40 0.60 -8.61
CA LEU A 95 7.75 0.00 -7.33
C LEU A 95 6.93 -1.27 -7.09
N THR A 96 5.62 -1.23 -7.29
CA THR A 96 4.73 -2.39 -7.11
C THR A 96 5.03 -3.52 -8.09
N GLU A 97 5.31 -3.22 -9.35
CA GLU A 97 5.76 -4.21 -10.35
C GLU A 97 7.07 -4.92 -9.96
N SER A 98 7.97 -4.21 -9.26
CA SER A 98 9.24 -4.79 -8.75
C SER A 98 9.05 -5.73 -7.56
N MET A 99 7.89 -5.68 -6.91
CA MET A 99 7.56 -6.51 -5.75
C MET A 99 6.93 -7.83 -6.23
N GLU A 100 7.73 -8.75 -6.80
CA GLU A 100 7.37 -10.00 -7.51
C GLU A 100 6.30 -10.90 -6.86
N GLU A 101 5.75 -10.55 -5.73
CA GLU A 101 4.73 -11.31 -5.02
C GLU A 101 3.46 -10.47 -4.81
N ASP A 102 2.35 -11.00 -5.31
CA ASP A 102 0.98 -10.55 -5.04
C ASP A 102 0.54 -9.22 -5.69
N ILE A 103 0.79 -9.05 -6.99
CA ILE A 103 0.07 -8.06 -7.84
C ILE A 103 -1.47 -8.25 -7.76
N SER A 104 -1.95 -9.35 -7.20
CA SER A 104 -3.38 -9.53 -6.89
C SER A 104 -3.91 -8.58 -5.82
N VAL A 105 -3.03 -7.74 -5.25
CA VAL A 105 -3.30 -6.82 -4.13
C VAL A 105 -3.17 -5.36 -4.54
N LEU A 106 -3.20 -5.03 -5.82
CA LEU A 106 -3.35 -3.65 -6.29
C LEU A 106 -4.61 -3.05 -5.62
N GLY A 107 -4.41 -2.10 -4.72
CA GLY A 107 -5.47 -1.45 -3.96
C GLY A 107 -5.47 -1.69 -2.45
N ASN A 108 -4.58 -2.53 -1.90
CA ASN A 108 -4.48 -2.77 -0.45
C ASN A 108 -3.20 -2.24 0.18
N MET A 109 -2.33 -1.64 -0.60
CA MET A 109 -1.09 -1.12 -0.07
C MET A 109 -1.28 0.34 0.28
N ASP A 110 -1.12 0.69 1.55
CA ASP A 110 -0.94 2.07 1.94
C ASP A 110 0.33 2.57 1.24
N SER A 111 0.15 3.34 0.20
CA SER A 111 1.20 3.88 -0.65
C SER A 111 1.23 5.40 -0.53
N GLY A 112 2.34 5.98 -0.94
CA GLY A 112 2.46 7.43 -0.90
C GLY A 112 3.85 7.93 -1.26
N SER A 113 4.10 9.17 -0.87
CA SER A 113 5.34 9.88 -1.14
C SER A 113 6.03 10.36 0.13
N ILE A 114 7.36 10.49 0.06
CA ILE A 114 8.19 11.08 1.10
C ILE A 114 8.57 12.49 0.68
N VAL A 115 8.30 13.46 1.55
CA VAL A 115 8.52 14.88 1.31
C VAL A 115 9.48 15.43 2.33
N GLU A 116 10.60 16.00 1.88
CA GLU A 116 11.63 16.58 2.72
C GLU A 116 11.66 18.10 2.57
N TYR A 117 12.00 18.79 3.67
CA TYR A 117 12.24 20.24 3.62
C TYR A 117 13.70 20.50 3.25
N LYS A 118 13.94 21.09 2.06
CA LYS A 118 15.26 21.39 1.51
C LYS A 118 15.26 22.74 0.84
N ASN A 119 16.31 23.55 1.08
CA ASN A 119 16.48 24.87 0.47
C ASN A 119 15.23 25.77 0.57
N ASP A 120 14.61 25.77 1.77
CA ASP A 120 13.39 26.51 2.09
C ASP A 120 12.10 26.08 1.35
N GLU A 121 12.12 24.90 0.75
CA GLU A 121 10.96 24.31 0.05
C GLU A 121 10.73 22.85 0.48
N TYR A 122 9.48 22.40 0.36
CA TYR A 122 9.11 20.99 0.48
C TYR A 122 9.28 20.30 -0.87
N VAL A 123 10.08 19.23 -0.90
CA VAL A 123 10.45 18.49 -2.12
C VAL A 123 10.09 17.03 -1.98
N TYR A 124 9.40 16.49 -2.96
CA TYR A 124 9.15 15.06 -3.07
C TYR A 124 10.45 14.34 -3.44
N THR A 125 10.86 13.36 -2.63
CA THR A 125 12.16 12.68 -2.79
C THR A 125 12.06 11.20 -3.10
N SER A 126 10.94 10.58 -2.82
CA SER A 126 10.71 9.16 -3.04
C SER A 126 9.22 8.82 -2.95
N VAL A 127 8.86 7.68 -3.51
CA VAL A 127 7.58 7.02 -3.26
C VAL A 127 7.80 5.79 -2.38
N PHE A 128 6.78 5.36 -1.65
CA PHE A 128 6.83 4.18 -0.80
C PHE A 128 5.52 3.39 -0.84
N VAL A 129 5.63 2.13 -0.44
CA VAL A 129 4.51 1.22 -0.22
C VAL A 129 4.74 0.50 1.10
N LEU A 130 3.74 0.40 1.96
CA LEU A 130 3.83 -0.39 3.17
C LEU A 130 3.95 -1.88 2.82
N THR A 131 4.76 -2.61 3.56
CA THR A 131 5.02 -4.03 3.34
C THR A 131 5.12 -4.79 4.67
N GLN A 132 5.32 -6.10 4.57
CA GLN A 132 5.56 -6.94 5.72
C GLN A 132 7.02 -6.84 6.20
N GLU A 133 7.27 -7.21 7.47
CA GLU A 133 8.58 -7.11 8.12
C GLU A 133 9.74 -7.79 7.35
N GLU A 134 9.44 -8.86 6.63
CA GLU A 134 10.48 -9.67 5.97
C GLU A 134 11.03 -9.08 4.66
N LYS A 135 10.38 -8.06 4.09
CA LYS A 135 10.64 -7.55 2.73
C LYS A 135 10.68 -6.02 2.65
N TYR A 136 11.39 -5.39 3.58
CA TYR A 136 11.44 -3.93 3.62
C TYR A 136 12.80 -3.37 3.19
N ASP A 137 12.80 -2.12 2.72
CA ASP A 137 14.00 -1.31 2.46
C ASP A 137 14.11 -0.18 3.48
N PHE A 138 12.99 0.24 4.09
CA PHE A 138 12.91 1.40 4.94
C PHE A 138 11.90 1.17 6.08
N ILE A 139 12.17 1.76 7.24
CA ILE A 139 11.32 1.64 8.42
C ILE A 139 10.77 3.02 8.81
N LEU A 140 9.46 3.09 8.98
CA LEU A 140 8.80 4.16 9.70
C LEU A 140 8.72 3.75 11.19
N ASP A 141 9.57 4.35 12.01
CA ASP A 141 9.65 4.01 13.42
C ASP A 141 8.33 4.22 14.15
N SER A 142 8.09 3.43 15.19
CA SER A 142 7.00 3.69 16.12
C SER A 142 7.17 5.03 16.82
N GLY A 143 6.08 5.66 17.19
CA GLY A 143 6.09 6.93 17.91
C GLY A 143 4.87 7.79 17.63
N LEU A 144 4.94 9.01 18.14
CA LEU A 144 3.91 10.01 17.89
C LEU A 144 4.05 10.59 16.48
N TYR A 145 2.94 10.69 15.78
CA TYR A 145 2.85 11.34 14.48
C TYR A 145 1.76 12.40 14.51
N CYS A 146 2.09 13.60 14.05
CA CYS A 146 1.07 14.57 13.68
C CYS A 146 0.51 14.19 12.32
N THR A 147 -0.81 14.12 12.22
CA THR A 147 -1.53 13.75 11.01
C THR A 147 -2.51 14.82 10.60
N TYR A 148 -2.69 15.00 9.30
CA TYR A 148 -3.68 15.89 8.71
C TYR A 148 -4.27 15.22 7.47
N THR A 149 -5.58 14.96 7.48
CA THR A 149 -6.26 14.33 6.36
C THR A 149 -7.18 15.34 5.68
N TYR A 150 -7.19 15.35 4.35
CA TYR A 150 -8.01 16.26 3.55
C TYR A 150 -8.60 15.54 2.33
N THR A 151 -9.60 16.18 1.72
CA THR A 151 -10.22 15.72 0.47
C THR A 151 -9.94 16.66 -0.68
N GLY A 152 -9.98 16.14 -1.91
CA GLY A 152 -9.87 16.90 -3.14
C GLY A 152 -8.45 16.96 -3.71
N ASP A 153 -8.21 17.96 -4.54
CA ASP A 153 -7.01 18.17 -5.32
C ASP A 153 -5.71 18.27 -4.50
N TYR A 154 -4.60 17.91 -5.12
CA TYR A 154 -3.24 17.98 -4.53
C TYR A 154 -2.62 19.38 -4.55
N ASP A 155 -3.16 20.34 -5.32
CA ASP A 155 -2.62 21.70 -5.52
C ASP A 155 -2.29 22.43 -4.21
N ARG A 156 -3.03 22.17 -3.14
CA ARG A 156 -2.86 22.80 -1.83
C ARG A 156 -1.92 22.07 -0.88
N THR A 157 -1.42 20.89 -1.24
CA THR A 157 -0.62 20.04 -0.33
C THR A 157 0.61 20.77 0.20
N ASN A 158 1.31 21.51 -0.63
CA ASN A 158 2.46 22.30 -0.20
C ASN A 158 2.11 23.31 0.91
N GLN A 159 0.97 23.96 0.84
CA GLN A 159 0.50 24.90 1.88
C GLN A 159 0.18 24.17 3.17
N LEU A 160 -0.30 22.90 3.08
CA LEU A 160 -0.64 22.10 4.24
C LEU A 160 0.60 21.67 5.03
N PHE A 161 1.73 21.42 4.39
CA PHE A 161 3.00 21.14 5.10
C PHE A 161 3.41 22.33 5.98
N TYR A 162 3.34 23.56 5.48
CA TYR A 162 3.61 24.76 6.27
C TYR A 162 2.62 24.93 7.42
N LYS A 163 1.32 24.77 7.14
CA LYS A 163 0.27 24.82 8.17
C LYS A 163 0.48 23.78 9.28
N MET A 164 0.84 22.56 8.94
CA MET A 164 1.13 21.51 9.90
C MET A 164 2.38 21.84 10.73
N LYS A 165 3.44 22.37 10.11
CA LYS A 165 4.66 22.79 10.78
C LYS A 165 4.36 23.85 11.84
N ASP A 166 3.58 24.88 11.49
CA ASP A 166 3.20 25.95 12.41
C ASP A 166 2.37 25.38 13.57
N TRP A 167 1.35 24.57 13.28
CA TRP A 167 0.52 23.92 14.28
C TRP A 167 1.34 23.06 15.27
N ILE A 168 2.30 22.28 14.76
CA ILE A 168 3.19 21.42 15.56
C ILE A 168 4.00 22.27 16.54
N GLN A 169 4.51 23.42 16.09
CA GLN A 169 5.30 24.34 16.91
C GLN A 169 4.45 25.01 18.00
N GLU A 170 3.23 25.41 17.66
CA GLU A 170 2.27 26.04 18.58
C GLU A 170 1.76 25.10 19.67
N HIS A 171 1.81 23.77 19.42
CA HIS A 171 1.37 22.75 20.38
C HIS A 171 2.52 22.04 21.12
N ASP A 172 3.70 22.68 21.20
CA ASP A 172 4.87 22.19 21.94
C ASP A 172 5.43 20.85 21.45
N TYR A 173 5.37 20.62 20.13
CA TYR A 173 6.02 19.48 19.48
C TYR A 173 7.20 19.93 18.61
N THR A 174 8.08 18.97 18.32
CA THR A 174 9.21 19.12 17.38
C THR A 174 9.10 18.04 16.32
N ILE A 175 9.34 18.38 15.05
CA ILE A 175 9.33 17.45 13.92
C ILE A 175 10.59 16.56 13.97
N GLU A 176 10.42 15.25 13.78
CA GLU A 176 11.47 14.24 13.74
C GLU A 176 11.42 13.43 12.42
N GLY A 177 11.75 14.03 11.31
CA GLY A 177 11.83 13.33 10.03
C GLY A 177 11.06 14.00 8.89
N PRO A 178 10.93 13.31 7.76
CA PRO A 178 10.21 13.83 6.61
C PRO A 178 8.69 13.77 6.82
N PHE A 179 7.98 14.52 6.01
CA PHE A 179 6.54 14.33 5.83
C PHE A 179 6.30 13.09 4.94
N LEU A 180 5.24 12.37 5.25
CA LEU A 180 4.74 11.22 4.52
C LEU A 180 3.35 11.56 4.02
N GLU A 181 3.14 11.48 2.73
CA GLU A 181 1.84 11.70 2.12
C GLU A 181 1.27 10.36 1.70
N PHE A 182 0.19 9.93 2.34
CA PHE A 182 -0.51 8.68 2.04
C PHE A 182 -1.70 8.97 1.12
N LEU A 183 -1.78 8.25 0.02
CA LEU A 183 -2.89 8.30 -0.93
C LEU A 183 -3.93 7.25 -0.52
N LEU A 184 -4.95 7.66 0.23
CA LEU A 184 -5.97 6.75 0.76
C LEU A 184 -7.05 6.42 -0.27
N ILE A 185 -7.48 7.43 -1.03
CA ILE A 185 -8.35 7.31 -2.20
C ILE A 185 -7.79 8.26 -3.27
N ASP A 186 -7.52 7.74 -4.45
CA ASP A 186 -6.93 8.49 -5.56
C ASP A 186 -7.58 8.17 -6.91
N ILE A 187 -6.87 8.42 -7.99
CA ILE A 187 -7.33 8.20 -9.38
C ILE A 187 -7.65 6.73 -9.70
N HIS A 188 -7.17 5.79 -8.90
CA HIS A 188 -7.42 4.36 -9.11
C HIS A 188 -8.79 3.92 -8.58
N GLU A 189 -9.33 4.59 -7.55
CA GLU A 189 -10.64 4.30 -6.99
C GLU A 189 -11.75 5.13 -7.60
N THR A 190 -11.48 6.40 -7.97
CA THR A 190 -12.52 7.29 -8.46
C THR A 190 -12.00 8.29 -9.49
N LYS A 191 -12.88 8.74 -10.38
CA LYS A 191 -12.60 9.84 -11.32
C LYS A 191 -13.01 11.21 -10.78
N LYS A 192 -13.60 11.25 -9.59
CA LYS A 192 -14.09 12.46 -8.97
C LYS A 192 -13.05 13.00 -8.01
N VAL A 193 -12.44 14.11 -8.38
CA VAL A 193 -11.38 14.75 -7.60
C VAL A 193 -11.82 15.07 -6.17
N GLU A 194 -13.09 15.45 -5.97
CA GLU A 194 -13.67 15.73 -4.66
C GLU A 194 -13.73 14.51 -3.73
N GLU A 195 -13.62 13.28 -4.26
CA GLU A 195 -13.58 12.04 -3.50
C GLU A 195 -12.15 11.60 -3.15
N TYR A 196 -11.11 12.25 -3.69
CA TYR A 196 -9.72 11.94 -3.32
C TYR A 196 -9.50 12.22 -1.84
N ILE A 197 -8.78 11.33 -1.17
CA ILE A 197 -8.44 11.46 0.25
C ILE A 197 -6.94 11.24 0.41
N THR A 198 -6.29 12.27 0.92
CA THR A 198 -4.86 12.25 1.22
C THR A 198 -4.64 12.48 2.71
N SER A 199 -3.74 11.69 3.31
CA SER A 199 -3.36 11.84 4.71
C SER A 199 -1.87 12.14 4.84
N ILE A 200 -1.54 13.29 5.40
CA ILE A 200 -0.17 13.73 5.65
C ILE A 200 0.21 13.33 7.07
N HIS A 201 1.35 12.66 7.22
CA HIS A 201 1.89 12.24 8.51
C HIS A 201 3.31 12.78 8.69
N VAL A 202 3.65 13.23 9.87
CA VAL A 202 5.03 13.55 10.22
C VAL A 202 5.32 13.12 11.67
N LYS A 203 6.46 12.46 11.86
CA LYS A 203 6.87 12.03 13.20
C LYS A 203 7.20 13.24 14.06
N VAL A 204 6.72 13.23 15.30
CA VAL A 204 6.91 14.34 16.24
C VAL A 204 7.31 13.82 17.62
N LYS A 205 7.98 14.68 18.39
CA LYS A 205 8.20 14.47 19.83
C LYS A 205 7.79 15.71 20.64
N PRO A 206 7.34 15.55 21.88
CA PRO A 206 7.17 16.69 22.80
C PRO A 206 8.49 17.48 22.95
N ARG A 207 8.37 18.81 23.10
CA ARG A 207 9.50 19.69 23.44
C ARG A 207 9.97 19.49 24.84
#